data_956e72a8168239c39d817be705556bc1
#
_entry.id   956e72a8168239c39d817be705556bc1
#
_cell.length_a   1.000
_cell.length_b   1.000
_cell.length_c   1.000
_cell.angle_alpha   90.00
_cell.angle_beta   90.00
_cell.angle_gamma   90.00
#
_symmetry.space_group_name_H-M   'P 1'
#
loop_
_entity.id
_entity.type
_entity.pdbx_description
1 polymer ?
#
loop_
_entity_poly.entity_id
_entity_poly.type
_entity_poly.pdbx_seq_one_letter_code
_entity_poly.pdbx_strand_id
1 'polypeptide(L)'
;MKKYIYQLLCSLFIGATMVACAEDYMETDKGHDTLTLSVNQQELVLNEKNHSQEALALSWTTGTNYGSGNRISYTLELAKAGTDFANPYSVDLGTGTYQWTKKVEELNQFLNTQFGIGYAVKAELEARITAVVAGMEDQKQIATTAFTVTTYQPVTTTLYLIGDAAPSEWSADNATAMERTDNGQFTWTGKLNTGSFKFITTLGEFLPSYNRDATAEEGFKLTYRTSGDQPDEQFTISKEATYIVKANLLDLTLTLTETEDIGWRYEEFFIVGSFTGNNGWGFEALSKDAVQMDLFHYGAVIPWKADGEFKFASVTDFGQADAFFHPTMA
;
A
#
# COMPACT_ATOMS: atom_id res chain seq x y z
N MET A 1 -3.72 -22.05 56.56
CA MET A 1 -3.11 -21.36 55.41
C MET A 1 -3.98 -21.38 54.15
N LYS A 2 -4.71 -22.43 53.76
CA LYS A 2 -5.56 -22.43 52.55
C LYS A 2 -6.78 -21.47 52.58
N LYS A 3 -7.30 -21.17 53.77
CA LYS A 3 -8.50 -20.31 53.92
C LYS A 3 -8.24 -18.82 53.66
N TYR A 4 -7.01 -18.35 53.89
CA TYR A 4 -6.60 -16.95 53.67
C TYR A 4 -6.24 -16.65 52.19
N ILE A 5 -5.84 -17.68 51.45
CA ILE A 5 -5.51 -17.55 50.04
C ILE A 5 -6.79 -17.30 49.20
N TYR A 6 -7.90 -17.95 49.54
CA TYR A 6 -9.19 -17.70 48.86
C TYR A 6 -9.79 -16.33 49.16
N GLN A 7 -9.58 -15.81 50.37
CA GLN A 7 -10.02 -14.46 50.71
C GLN A 7 -9.18 -13.38 50.02
N LEU A 8 -7.89 -13.62 49.80
CA LEU A 8 -6.99 -12.72 49.08
C LEU A 8 -7.27 -12.73 47.58
N LEU A 9 -7.60 -13.89 46.99
CA LEU A 9 -7.98 -14.03 45.59
C LEU A 9 -9.35 -13.41 45.27
N CYS A 10 -10.33 -13.53 46.20
CA CYS A 10 -11.62 -12.87 46.03
C CYS A 10 -11.53 -11.35 46.15
N SER A 11 -10.65 -10.80 46.99
CA SER A 11 -10.44 -9.37 47.11
C SER A 11 -9.67 -8.77 45.92
N LEU A 12 -8.83 -9.58 45.25
CA LEU A 12 -8.16 -9.14 44.01
C LEU A 12 -9.09 -9.13 42.80
N PHE A 13 -10.12 -10.02 42.77
CA PHE A 13 -11.08 -10.08 41.67
C PHE A 13 -12.17 -8.99 41.77
N ILE A 14 -12.47 -8.51 42.95
CA ILE A 14 -13.43 -7.39 43.15
C ILE A 14 -12.78 -6.05 42.82
N GLY A 15 -11.45 -5.92 42.92
CA GLY A 15 -10.73 -4.71 42.54
C GLY A 15 -10.59 -4.51 41.02
N ALA A 16 -10.66 -5.59 40.21
CA ALA A 16 -10.52 -5.51 38.76
C ALA A 16 -11.82 -5.16 38.00
N THR A 17 -12.98 -5.27 38.63
CA THR A 17 -14.28 -4.94 38.01
C THR A 17 -14.72 -3.50 38.22
N MET A 18 -14.01 -2.72 39.02
CA MET A 18 -14.34 -1.30 39.27
C MET A 18 -13.65 -0.33 38.30
N VAL A 19 -12.72 -0.81 37.46
CA VAL A 19 -12.06 0.04 36.46
C VAL A 19 -12.86 0.10 35.15
N ALA A 20 -13.79 -0.83 34.91
CA ALA A 20 -14.63 -0.85 33.70
C ALA A 20 -15.81 0.15 33.72
N CYS A 21 -16.13 0.75 34.88
CA CYS A 21 -17.19 1.75 34.98
C CYS A 21 -16.71 3.20 34.92
N ALA A 22 -15.41 3.45 34.79
CA ALA A 22 -14.87 4.82 34.72
C ALA A 22 -14.87 5.39 33.28
N GLU A 23 -14.98 4.55 32.26
CA GLU A 23 -15.02 5.02 30.87
C GLU A 23 -16.39 5.54 30.45
N ASP A 24 -17.48 5.02 31.01
CA ASP A 24 -18.85 5.50 30.71
C ASP A 24 -19.17 6.86 31.32
N TYR A 25 -18.41 7.30 32.32
CA TYR A 25 -18.64 8.61 32.98
C TYR A 25 -18.00 9.77 32.24
N MET A 26 -17.05 9.53 31.34
CA MET A 26 -16.40 10.56 30.54
C MET A 26 -17.21 10.96 29.30
N GLU A 27 -18.20 10.17 28.88
CA GLU A 27 -19.03 10.52 27.72
C GLU A 27 -20.19 11.48 28.05
N THR A 28 -20.59 11.60 29.30
CA THR A 28 -21.69 12.46 29.71
C THR A 28 -21.32 13.97 29.80
N ASP A 29 -20.04 14.30 29.73
CA ASP A 29 -19.56 15.70 29.82
C ASP A 29 -19.17 16.28 28.43
N LYS A 30 -19.48 15.60 27.36
CA LYS A 30 -19.23 16.07 25.98
C LYS A 30 -20.28 17.11 25.59
N GLY A 31 -19.83 18.21 25.00
CA GLY A 31 -20.71 19.29 24.52
C GLY A 31 -20.71 20.56 25.40
N HIS A 32 -19.71 20.70 26.27
CA HIS A 32 -19.47 21.90 27.05
C HIS A 32 -18.22 22.68 26.62
N ASP A 33 -17.42 22.15 25.72
CA ASP A 33 -16.18 22.75 25.27
C ASP A 33 -16.41 23.84 24.22
N THR A 34 -15.51 24.79 24.15
CA THR A 34 -15.39 25.64 22.97
C THR A 34 -14.86 24.82 21.82
N LEU A 35 -15.48 24.88 20.63
CA LEU A 35 -14.99 24.19 19.44
C LEU A 35 -13.61 24.73 19.05
N THR A 36 -12.65 23.84 18.96
CA THR A 36 -11.30 24.11 18.44
C THR A 36 -10.95 23.07 17.40
N LEU A 37 -10.09 23.42 16.44
CA LEU A 37 -9.53 22.51 15.46
C LEU A 37 -8.02 22.61 15.52
N SER A 38 -7.35 21.48 15.61
CA SER A 38 -5.90 21.38 15.63
C SER A 38 -5.39 20.41 14.58
N VAL A 39 -4.18 20.66 14.11
CA VAL A 39 -3.42 19.78 13.24
C VAL A 39 -2.21 19.22 14.01
N ASN A 40 -1.86 17.96 13.80
CA ASN A 40 -0.73 17.33 14.47
C ASN A 40 0.61 18.02 14.22
N GLN A 41 0.81 18.59 13.01
CA GLN A 41 2.00 19.34 12.62
C GLN A 41 1.63 20.48 11.67
N GLN A 42 2.20 21.67 11.89
CA GLN A 42 1.97 22.84 11.02
C GLN A 42 2.70 22.76 9.68
N GLU A 43 3.76 21.98 9.61
CA GLU A 43 4.50 21.73 8.39
C GLU A 43 4.73 20.22 8.22
N LEU A 44 4.12 19.65 7.21
CA LEU A 44 4.22 18.24 6.84
C LEU A 44 5.12 18.12 5.63
N VAL A 45 6.17 17.30 5.69
CA VAL A 45 6.99 16.91 4.56
C VAL A 45 6.80 15.42 4.32
N LEU A 46 6.05 15.10 3.28
CA LEU A 46 5.74 13.71 2.94
C LEU A 46 6.97 13.02 2.34
N ASN A 47 7.16 11.76 2.71
CA ASN A 47 8.24 10.93 2.19
C ASN A 47 7.71 9.52 1.93
N GLU A 48 7.88 9.02 0.72
CA GLU A 48 7.38 7.72 0.31
C GLU A 48 7.92 6.56 1.15
N LYS A 49 9.11 6.69 1.74
CA LYS A 49 9.66 5.70 2.69
C LYS A 49 8.75 5.44 3.89
N ASN A 50 7.93 6.42 4.24
CA ASN A 50 6.98 6.37 5.35
C ASN A 50 5.53 6.19 4.87
N HIS A 51 5.32 5.69 3.66
CA HIS A 51 4.02 5.66 2.96
C HIS A 51 2.85 5.15 3.81
N SER A 52 3.07 4.17 4.66
CA SER A 52 2.05 3.54 5.52
C SER A 52 1.84 4.23 6.88
N GLN A 53 2.69 5.20 7.24
CA GLN A 53 2.59 5.93 8.50
C GLN A 53 1.54 7.04 8.42
N GLU A 54 0.93 7.38 9.55
CA GLU A 54 0.04 8.53 9.65
C GLU A 54 0.84 9.83 9.41
N ALA A 55 0.35 10.66 8.48
CA ALA A 55 0.94 11.95 8.15
C ALA A 55 0.12 13.09 8.72
N LEU A 56 -1.16 13.15 8.38
CA LEU A 56 -2.07 14.21 8.79
C LEU A 56 -3.07 13.68 9.79
N ALA A 57 -3.15 14.34 10.95
CA ALA A 57 -4.23 14.18 11.89
C ALA A 57 -4.84 15.55 12.21
N LEU A 58 -6.11 15.71 11.88
CA LEU A 58 -6.94 16.82 12.28
C LEU A 58 -7.79 16.36 13.45
N SER A 59 -7.78 17.08 14.57
CA SER A 59 -8.56 16.76 15.75
C SER A 59 -9.28 17.99 16.29
N TRP A 60 -10.45 17.78 16.87
CA TRP A 60 -11.28 18.87 17.39
C TRP A 60 -11.94 18.51 18.71
N THR A 61 -12.27 19.54 19.47
CA THR A 61 -13.09 19.43 20.68
C THR A 61 -14.57 19.31 20.30
N THR A 62 -15.39 18.90 21.24
CA THR A 62 -16.82 18.67 20.97
C THR A 62 -17.58 19.90 20.53
N GLY A 63 -17.15 21.10 20.94
CA GLY A 63 -18.01 22.27 20.89
C GLY A 63 -19.09 22.22 21.96
N THR A 64 -19.97 23.23 22.01
CA THR A 64 -21.04 23.32 22.98
C THR A 64 -22.38 22.83 22.39
N ASN A 65 -23.16 22.10 23.18
CA ASN A 65 -24.55 21.79 22.88
C ASN A 65 -25.54 22.81 23.49
N TYR A 66 -25.02 23.93 24.04
CA TYR A 66 -25.79 24.99 24.71
C TYR A 66 -26.66 24.51 25.86
N GLY A 67 -26.27 23.41 26.50
CA GLY A 67 -27.03 22.81 27.61
C GLY A 67 -28.30 22.08 27.16
N SER A 68 -28.50 21.89 25.85
CA SER A 68 -29.69 21.21 25.31
C SER A 68 -29.69 19.69 25.53
N GLY A 69 -28.51 19.08 25.75
CA GLY A 69 -28.35 17.63 25.77
C GLY A 69 -28.45 16.97 24.40
N ASN A 70 -28.63 17.74 23.32
CA ASN A 70 -28.75 17.23 21.96
C ASN A 70 -27.38 16.86 21.37
N ARG A 71 -27.40 15.94 20.40
CA ARG A 71 -26.22 15.48 19.68
C ARG A 71 -25.64 16.58 18.81
N ILE A 72 -24.31 16.59 18.70
CA ILE A 72 -23.55 17.48 17.82
C ILE A 72 -23.05 16.64 16.63
N SER A 73 -23.30 17.11 15.42
CA SER A 73 -22.76 16.55 14.17
C SER A 73 -21.66 17.45 13.63
N TYR A 74 -20.72 16.84 12.91
CA TYR A 74 -19.52 17.51 12.41
C TYR A 74 -19.38 17.36 10.91
N THR A 75 -19.01 18.47 10.25
CA THR A 75 -18.58 18.48 8.85
C THR A 75 -17.18 19.04 8.78
N LEU A 76 -16.25 18.28 8.20
CA LEU A 76 -14.88 18.73 7.95
C LEU A 76 -14.76 19.17 6.50
N GLU A 77 -14.11 20.31 6.31
CA GLU A 77 -13.78 20.83 4.99
C GLU A 77 -12.28 21.12 4.90
N LEU A 78 -11.68 20.78 3.76
CA LEU A 78 -10.31 21.14 3.42
C LEU A 78 -10.31 21.96 2.14
N ALA A 79 -9.43 22.96 2.08
CA ALA A 79 -9.26 23.82 0.91
C ALA A 79 -7.79 24.24 0.75
N LYS A 80 -7.42 24.70 -0.45
CA LYS A 80 -6.17 25.44 -0.62
C LYS A 80 -6.29 26.77 0.13
N ALA A 81 -5.23 27.19 0.78
CA ALA A 81 -5.21 28.46 1.50
C ALA A 81 -5.54 29.64 0.57
N GLY A 82 -6.24 30.63 1.11
CA GLY A 82 -6.63 31.82 0.41
C GLY A 82 -7.76 31.66 -0.61
N THR A 83 -8.45 30.51 -0.64
CA THR A 83 -9.63 30.29 -1.49
C THR A 83 -10.96 30.56 -0.79
N ASP A 84 -10.90 30.91 0.51
CA ASP A 84 -12.06 31.15 1.34
C ASP A 84 -13.09 29.99 1.32
N PHE A 85 -12.58 28.76 1.19
CA PHE A 85 -13.36 27.53 1.04
C PHE A 85 -14.38 27.58 -0.11
N ALA A 86 -14.02 28.21 -1.24
CA ALA A 86 -14.94 28.34 -2.39
C ALA A 86 -15.30 26.97 -3.00
N ASN A 87 -14.37 26.02 -3.05
CA ASN A 87 -14.58 24.64 -3.54
C ASN A 87 -13.83 23.66 -2.63
N PRO A 88 -14.29 23.45 -1.40
CA PRO A 88 -13.60 22.60 -0.45
C PRO A 88 -13.83 21.12 -0.76
N TYR A 89 -12.90 20.27 -0.37
CA TYR A 89 -13.24 18.87 -0.10
C TYR A 89 -14.05 18.85 1.20
N SER A 90 -15.25 18.30 1.17
CA SER A 90 -16.14 18.25 2.31
C SER A 90 -16.53 16.82 2.66
N VAL A 91 -16.48 16.49 3.94
CA VAL A 91 -16.89 15.18 4.46
C VAL A 91 -17.78 15.37 5.68
N ASP A 92 -18.96 14.71 5.64
CA ASP A 92 -19.85 14.58 6.79
C ASP A 92 -19.31 13.45 7.69
N LEU A 93 -18.99 13.80 8.93
CA LEU A 93 -18.42 12.87 9.90
C LEU A 93 -19.47 12.38 10.91
N GLY A 94 -20.69 12.87 10.81
CA GLY A 94 -21.78 12.51 11.72
C GLY A 94 -21.51 12.95 13.15
N THR A 95 -21.84 12.09 14.10
CA THR A 95 -21.70 12.34 15.54
C THR A 95 -20.66 11.43 16.16
N GLY A 96 -19.98 11.88 17.24
CA GLY A 96 -19.05 11.03 17.98
C GLY A 96 -17.66 10.86 17.35
N THR A 97 -17.37 11.56 16.26
CA THR A 97 -16.07 11.57 15.60
C THR A 97 -15.35 12.88 15.94
N TYR A 98 -14.10 12.78 16.43
CA TYR A 98 -13.30 13.93 16.87
C TYR A 98 -11.93 14.00 16.23
N GLN A 99 -11.67 13.15 15.26
CA GLN A 99 -10.42 13.10 14.53
C GLN A 99 -10.65 12.64 13.09
N TRP A 100 -9.83 13.14 12.18
CA TRP A 100 -9.73 12.67 10.81
C TRP A 100 -8.26 12.58 10.42
N THR A 101 -7.86 11.43 9.84
CA THR A 101 -6.46 11.14 9.55
C THR A 101 -6.23 10.72 8.11
N LYS A 102 -4.99 10.89 7.66
CA LYS A 102 -4.49 10.36 6.39
C LYS A 102 -3.07 9.84 6.57
N LYS A 103 -2.79 8.68 5.98
CA LYS A 103 -1.43 8.17 5.83
C LYS A 103 -0.66 8.98 4.79
N VAL A 104 0.66 8.84 4.79
CA VAL A 104 1.56 9.56 3.87
C VAL A 104 1.16 9.36 2.42
N GLU A 105 1.02 8.12 1.97
CA GLU A 105 0.62 7.81 0.58
C GLU A 105 -0.78 8.31 0.26
N GLU A 106 -1.73 8.05 1.15
CA GLU A 106 -3.11 8.51 0.99
C GLU A 106 -3.20 10.03 0.88
N LEU A 107 -2.44 10.76 1.71
CA LEU A 107 -2.42 12.23 1.67
C LEU A 107 -1.78 12.73 0.38
N ASN A 108 -0.64 12.15 -0.04
CA ASN A 108 0.03 12.53 -1.28
C ASN A 108 -0.88 12.36 -2.51
N GLN A 109 -1.55 11.22 -2.61
CA GLN A 109 -2.51 10.94 -3.67
C GLN A 109 -3.75 11.84 -3.57
N PHE A 110 -4.30 12.03 -2.38
CA PHE A 110 -5.46 12.87 -2.12
C PHE A 110 -5.21 14.33 -2.56
N LEU A 111 -4.05 14.90 -2.23
CA LEU A 111 -3.70 16.25 -2.61
C LEU A 111 -3.58 16.41 -4.14
N ASN A 112 -3.03 15.42 -4.80
CA ASN A 112 -2.94 15.42 -6.26
C ASN A 112 -4.32 15.30 -6.92
N THR A 113 -5.15 14.34 -6.49
CA THR A 113 -6.43 14.03 -7.13
C THR A 113 -7.53 15.04 -6.81
N GLN A 114 -7.62 15.50 -5.56
CA GLN A 114 -8.68 16.42 -5.12
C GLN A 114 -8.36 17.89 -5.40
N PHE A 115 -7.10 18.27 -5.26
CA PHE A 115 -6.69 19.66 -5.37
C PHE A 115 -5.80 19.95 -6.58
N GLY A 116 -5.41 18.95 -7.36
CA GLY A 116 -4.47 19.11 -8.47
C GLY A 116 -3.10 19.66 -8.02
N ILE A 117 -2.69 19.37 -6.79
CA ILE A 117 -1.37 19.72 -6.30
C ILE A 117 -0.36 18.75 -6.90
N GLY A 118 0.62 19.28 -7.63
CA GLY A 118 1.68 18.48 -8.26
C GLY A 118 2.52 17.72 -7.23
N TYR A 119 3.39 16.85 -7.73
CA TYR A 119 4.36 16.16 -6.89
C TYR A 119 5.60 17.01 -6.63
N ALA A 120 6.27 16.78 -5.51
CA ALA A 120 7.43 17.53 -5.02
C ALA A 120 7.15 19.04 -4.90
N VAL A 121 5.92 19.40 -4.50
CA VAL A 121 5.45 20.78 -4.38
C VAL A 121 5.02 21.06 -2.95
N LYS A 122 5.41 22.21 -2.42
CA LYS A 122 4.88 22.74 -1.16
C LYS A 122 3.56 23.46 -1.42
N ALA A 123 2.53 23.11 -0.69
CA ALA A 123 1.21 23.71 -0.77
C ALA A 123 0.72 24.16 0.62
N GLU A 124 0.00 25.25 0.66
CA GLU A 124 -0.67 25.77 1.85
C GLU A 124 -2.13 25.34 1.83
N LEU A 125 -2.60 24.78 2.94
CA LEU A 125 -3.94 24.25 3.12
C LEU A 125 -4.62 24.87 4.34
N GLU A 126 -5.94 24.92 4.28
CA GLU A 126 -6.80 25.30 5.39
C GLU A 126 -7.81 24.19 5.64
N ALA A 127 -8.06 23.91 6.91
CA ALA A 127 -9.11 23.02 7.36
C ALA A 127 -10.13 23.80 8.20
N ARG A 128 -11.41 23.43 8.03
CA ARG A 128 -12.54 23.99 8.78
C ARG A 128 -13.39 22.85 9.32
N ILE A 129 -13.68 22.88 10.59
CA ILE A 129 -14.67 22.01 11.20
C ILE A 129 -15.91 22.84 11.55
N THR A 130 -17.06 22.36 11.14
CA THR A 130 -18.37 22.93 11.49
C THR A 130 -19.09 21.94 12.38
N ALA A 131 -19.52 22.41 13.57
CA ALA A 131 -20.33 21.65 14.51
C ALA A 131 -21.75 22.22 14.56
N VAL A 132 -22.74 21.34 14.45
CA VAL A 132 -24.17 21.67 14.43
C VAL A 132 -24.89 20.84 15.49
N VAL A 133 -25.62 21.51 16.37
CA VAL A 133 -26.46 20.86 17.40
C VAL A 133 -27.81 20.51 16.79
N ALA A 134 -28.28 19.28 16.97
CA ALA A 134 -29.58 18.85 16.47
C ALA A 134 -30.72 19.72 17.03
N GLY A 135 -31.55 20.26 16.13
CA GLY A 135 -32.61 21.25 16.49
C GLY A 135 -32.15 22.67 16.69
N MET A 136 -30.87 22.98 16.40
CA MET A 136 -30.27 24.33 16.49
C MET A 136 -29.39 24.63 15.26
N GLU A 137 -29.89 24.32 14.08
CA GLU A 137 -29.14 24.34 12.81
C GLU A 137 -28.64 25.73 12.41
N ASP A 138 -29.29 26.80 12.96
CA ASP A 138 -28.91 28.18 12.75
C ASP A 138 -27.70 28.62 13.63
N GLN A 139 -27.37 27.83 14.68
CA GLN A 139 -26.26 28.12 15.59
C GLN A 139 -25.05 27.25 15.30
N LYS A 140 -24.44 27.46 14.12
CA LYS A 140 -23.22 26.75 13.73
C LYS A 140 -22.02 27.26 14.49
N GLN A 141 -21.22 26.34 15.01
CA GLN A 141 -19.90 26.64 15.56
C GLN A 141 -18.86 26.26 14.51
N ILE A 142 -17.85 27.11 14.35
CA ILE A 142 -16.83 26.93 13.30
C ILE A 142 -15.45 27.13 13.94
N ALA A 143 -14.53 26.23 13.64
CA ALA A 143 -13.12 26.40 13.95
C ALA A 143 -12.28 26.08 12.71
N THR A 144 -11.17 26.80 12.55
CA THR A 144 -10.27 26.67 11.40
C THR A 144 -8.83 26.48 11.86
N THR A 145 -8.03 25.81 11.04
CA THR A 145 -6.58 25.75 11.19
C THR A 145 -5.94 25.75 9.81
N ALA A 146 -4.71 26.27 9.72
CA ALA A 146 -3.93 26.26 8.49
C ALA A 146 -2.66 25.43 8.69
N PHE A 147 -2.14 24.83 7.65
CA PHE A 147 -0.93 24.03 7.66
C PHE A 147 -0.32 23.94 6.26
N THR A 148 0.92 23.53 6.18
CA THR A 148 1.59 23.32 4.89
C THR A 148 1.92 21.85 4.68
N VAL A 149 1.85 21.40 3.43
CA VAL A 149 2.24 20.04 3.04
C VAL A 149 3.19 20.10 1.85
N THR A 150 4.34 19.45 1.95
CA THR A 150 5.21 19.20 0.80
C THR A 150 4.97 17.77 0.33
N THR A 151 4.51 17.62 -0.91
CA THR A 151 4.27 16.33 -1.56
C THR A 151 5.58 15.68 -2.01
N TYR A 152 5.57 14.38 -2.29
CA TYR A 152 6.69 13.67 -2.93
C TYR A 152 6.32 13.19 -4.32
N GLN A 153 7.33 13.02 -5.20
CA GLN A 153 7.17 12.34 -6.47
C GLN A 153 7.21 10.83 -6.21
N PRO A 154 6.13 10.08 -6.47
CA PRO A 154 6.16 8.64 -6.33
C PRO A 154 7.16 7.99 -7.30
N VAL A 155 7.84 6.95 -6.83
CA VAL A 155 8.65 6.10 -7.72
C VAL A 155 7.72 5.25 -8.61
N THR A 156 8.32 4.64 -9.64
CA THR A 156 7.57 3.77 -10.56
C THR A 156 6.87 2.61 -9.80
N THR A 157 5.73 2.20 -10.33
CA THR A 157 5.00 1.00 -9.87
C THR A 157 5.37 -0.26 -10.64
N THR A 158 6.18 -0.14 -11.69
CA THR A 158 6.66 -1.23 -12.56
C THR A 158 8.18 -1.18 -12.68
N LEU A 159 8.82 -2.35 -12.70
CA LEU A 159 10.25 -2.48 -12.90
C LEU A 159 10.53 -3.74 -13.71
N TYR A 160 11.42 -3.63 -14.67
CA TYR A 160 11.77 -4.72 -15.57
C TYR A 160 13.28 -4.89 -15.63
N LEU A 161 13.74 -6.12 -15.54
CA LEU A 161 15.14 -6.52 -15.70
C LEU A 161 15.45 -6.65 -17.18
N ILE A 162 16.56 -6.06 -17.64
CA ILE A 162 17.01 -6.08 -19.03
C ILE A 162 18.54 -6.14 -19.10
N GLY A 163 19.08 -6.89 -20.06
CA GLY A 163 20.51 -7.05 -20.28
C GLY A 163 20.87 -8.46 -20.72
N ASP A 164 22.06 -8.65 -21.23
CA ASP A 164 22.52 -9.97 -21.68
C ASP A 164 22.64 -11.02 -20.58
N ALA A 165 22.69 -10.59 -19.31
CA ALA A 165 22.54 -11.48 -18.17
C ALA A 165 21.09 -11.90 -17.92
N ALA A 166 20.11 -11.12 -18.36
CA ALA A 166 18.68 -11.37 -18.13
C ALA A 166 18.09 -12.32 -19.18
N PRO A 167 16.98 -13.04 -18.87
CA PRO A 167 16.34 -13.94 -19.83
C PRO A 167 15.86 -13.27 -21.12
N SER A 168 15.47 -12.00 -21.05
CA SER A 168 14.99 -11.20 -22.19
C SER A 168 16.12 -10.51 -22.97
N GLU A 169 17.36 -10.71 -22.57
CA GLU A 169 18.52 -10.01 -23.14
C GLU A 169 18.26 -8.49 -23.18
N TRP A 170 18.64 -7.79 -24.26
CA TRP A 170 18.46 -6.35 -24.44
C TRP A 170 17.12 -5.99 -25.14
N SER A 171 16.13 -6.87 -25.10
CA SER A 171 14.81 -6.61 -25.69
C SER A 171 13.94 -5.79 -24.72
N ALA A 172 13.80 -4.50 -24.95
CA ALA A 172 13.00 -3.63 -24.09
C ALA A 172 11.50 -4.01 -24.13
N ASP A 173 11.00 -4.47 -25.29
CA ASP A 173 9.59 -4.89 -25.45
C ASP A 173 9.27 -6.19 -24.67
N ASN A 174 10.28 -7.01 -24.42
CA ASN A 174 10.14 -8.29 -23.72
C ASN A 174 10.90 -8.32 -22.39
N ALA A 175 11.25 -7.17 -21.84
CA ALA A 175 12.01 -7.11 -20.60
C ALA A 175 11.32 -7.86 -19.46
N THR A 176 12.11 -8.53 -18.63
CA THR A 176 11.63 -9.43 -17.59
C THR A 176 11.00 -8.65 -16.45
N ALA A 177 9.69 -8.83 -16.23
CA ALA A 177 8.96 -8.14 -15.16
C ALA A 177 9.45 -8.58 -13.78
N MET A 178 9.59 -7.64 -12.87
CA MET A 178 9.81 -7.89 -11.45
C MET A 178 8.49 -7.77 -10.68
N GLU A 179 8.31 -8.60 -9.66
CA GLU A 179 7.18 -8.52 -8.74
C GLU A 179 7.36 -7.32 -7.80
N ARG A 180 6.34 -6.45 -7.74
CA ARG A 180 6.30 -5.37 -6.75
C ARG A 180 5.82 -5.92 -5.43
N THR A 181 6.67 -5.88 -4.41
CA THR A 181 6.37 -6.39 -3.07
C THR A 181 5.91 -5.30 -2.11
N ASP A 182 6.31 -4.05 -2.35
CA ASP A 182 5.90 -2.86 -1.59
C ASP A 182 6.17 -1.59 -2.42
N ASN A 183 5.88 -0.40 -1.88
CA ASN A 183 6.24 0.87 -2.52
C ASN A 183 7.74 0.94 -2.76
N GLY A 184 8.10 1.09 -4.04
CA GLY A 184 9.50 1.14 -4.47
C GLY A 184 10.31 -0.13 -4.26
N GLN A 185 9.69 -1.24 -3.86
CA GLN A 185 10.37 -2.51 -3.63
C GLN A 185 9.93 -3.56 -4.65
N PHE A 186 10.91 -4.18 -5.27
CA PHE A 186 10.72 -5.17 -6.33
C PHE A 186 11.59 -6.40 -6.09
N THR A 187 11.04 -7.56 -6.42
CA THR A 187 11.73 -8.84 -6.34
C THR A 187 11.59 -9.63 -7.64
N TRP A 188 12.60 -10.39 -7.98
CA TRP A 188 12.56 -11.37 -9.04
C TRP A 188 13.48 -12.54 -8.66
N THR A 189 13.08 -13.75 -8.99
CA THR A 189 13.91 -14.95 -8.79
C THR A 189 14.00 -15.72 -10.09
N GLY A 190 15.20 -16.02 -10.50
CA GLY A 190 15.43 -16.79 -11.72
C GLY A 190 16.90 -16.90 -12.10
N LYS A 191 17.16 -17.53 -13.23
CA LYS A 191 18.50 -17.73 -13.75
C LYS A 191 19.02 -16.47 -14.41
N LEU A 192 20.20 -16.01 -13.95
CA LEU A 192 20.98 -15.00 -14.66
C LEU A 192 22.21 -15.65 -15.30
N ASN A 193 22.46 -15.29 -16.55
CA ASN A 193 23.66 -15.67 -17.27
C ASN A 193 24.84 -14.77 -16.90
N THR A 194 26.05 -15.17 -17.25
CA THR A 194 27.21 -14.26 -17.20
C THR A 194 26.99 -13.14 -18.19
N GLY A 195 27.15 -11.89 -17.74
CA GLY A 195 26.87 -10.71 -18.56
C GLY A 195 26.52 -9.49 -17.72
N SER A 196 25.77 -8.56 -18.29
CA SER A 196 25.36 -7.33 -17.64
C SER A 196 23.85 -7.13 -17.68
N PHE A 197 23.34 -6.32 -16.73
CA PHE A 197 21.94 -5.97 -16.67
C PHE A 197 21.73 -4.59 -16.02
N LYS A 198 20.55 -4.04 -16.26
CA LYS A 198 19.98 -2.87 -15.58
C LYS A 198 18.47 -3.03 -15.48
N PHE A 199 17.80 -2.00 -15.01
CA PHE A 199 16.34 -2.01 -14.92
C PHE A 199 15.75 -0.89 -15.76
N ILE A 200 14.62 -1.15 -16.42
CA ILE A 200 13.79 -0.15 -17.08
C ILE A 200 12.44 -0.06 -16.36
N THR A 201 11.76 1.09 -16.47
CA THR A 201 10.50 1.34 -15.77
C THR A 201 9.28 1.09 -16.66
N THR A 202 9.46 1.05 -17.97
CA THR A 202 8.39 0.93 -18.97
C THR A 202 8.83 -0.04 -20.07
N LEU A 203 7.97 -1.00 -20.42
CA LEU A 203 8.24 -1.88 -21.57
C LEU A 203 8.35 -1.08 -22.87
N GLY A 204 9.30 -1.47 -23.72
CA GLY A 204 9.60 -0.80 -24.97
C GLY A 204 10.48 0.45 -24.85
N GLU A 205 10.74 0.93 -23.65
CA GLU A 205 11.46 2.18 -23.39
C GLU A 205 12.73 1.93 -22.58
N PHE A 206 13.89 2.37 -23.08
CA PHE A 206 15.15 2.26 -22.34
C PHE A 206 15.31 3.31 -21.23
N LEU A 207 14.44 4.29 -21.19
CA LEU A 207 14.39 5.37 -20.20
C LEU A 207 12.93 5.64 -19.79
N PRO A 208 12.68 5.99 -18.52
CA PRO A 208 13.65 6.05 -17.42
C PRO A 208 14.17 4.67 -17.04
N SER A 209 15.37 4.63 -16.43
CA SER A 209 16.01 3.39 -16.01
C SER A 209 16.68 3.53 -14.64
N TYR A 210 16.91 2.40 -13.97
CA TYR A 210 17.75 2.31 -12.79
C TYR A 210 19.01 1.54 -13.14
N ASN A 211 20.12 2.20 -12.97
CA ASN A 211 21.44 1.75 -13.37
C ASN A 211 22.32 1.54 -12.15
N ARG A 212 23.49 0.93 -12.34
CA ARG A 212 24.52 0.87 -11.30
C ARG A 212 25.08 2.27 -11.06
N ASP A 213 25.18 2.67 -9.80
CA ASP A 213 25.87 3.89 -9.43
C ASP A 213 27.38 3.69 -9.55
N ALA A 214 28.00 4.36 -10.54
CA ALA A 214 29.44 4.30 -10.79
C ALA A 214 30.28 4.93 -9.68
N THR A 215 29.69 5.78 -8.84
CA THR A 215 30.37 6.48 -7.75
C THR A 215 30.37 5.69 -6.44
N ALA A 216 29.58 4.62 -6.35
CA ALA A 216 29.52 3.78 -5.17
C ALA A 216 30.78 2.90 -5.07
N GLU A 217 31.56 3.06 -4.00
CA GLU A 217 32.81 2.31 -3.78
C GLU A 217 32.51 0.85 -3.42
N GLU A 218 31.39 0.56 -2.76
CA GLU A 218 30.99 -0.78 -2.35
C GLU A 218 29.48 -1.03 -2.58
N GLY A 219 29.16 -2.30 -2.83
CA GLY A 219 27.80 -2.80 -2.92
C GLY A 219 27.07 -2.46 -4.22
N PHE A 220 25.85 -2.93 -4.29
CA PHE A 220 24.97 -2.71 -5.43
C PHE A 220 24.09 -1.49 -5.16
N LYS A 221 24.55 -0.31 -5.58
CA LYS A 221 23.79 0.94 -5.51
C LYS A 221 23.13 1.23 -6.85
N LEU A 222 21.92 1.75 -6.78
CA LEU A 222 21.12 2.19 -7.91
C LEU A 222 21.29 3.69 -8.13
N THR A 223 21.26 4.12 -9.37
CA THR A 223 21.04 5.53 -9.76
C THR A 223 19.89 5.61 -10.74
N TYR A 224 19.05 6.63 -10.60
CA TYR A 224 17.91 6.87 -11.49
C TYR A 224 18.36 7.70 -12.69
N ARG A 225 18.15 7.16 -13.88
CA ARG A 225 18.56 7.76 -15.16
C ARG A 225 17.33 8.12 -15.98
N THR A 226 17.25 9.39 -16.39
CA THR A 226 16.09 9.94 -17.14
C THR A 226 16.46 10.44 -18.53
N SER A 227 17.75 10.58 -18.84
CA SER A 227 18.20 11.08 -20.14
C SER A 227 19.42 10.32 -20.66
N GLY A 228 19.65 10.39 -21.97
CA GLY A 228 20.80 9.76 -22.63
C GLY A 228 22.16 10.34 -22.24
N ASP A 229 22.19 11.56 -21.74
CA ASP A 229 23.43 12.24 -21.32
C ASP A 229 23.97 11.78 -19.96
N GLN A 230 23.15 11.05 -19.19
CA GLN A 230 23.55 10.48 -17.91
C GLN A 230 24.29 9.14 -18.12
N PRO A 231 25.21 8.76 -17.22
CA PRO A 231 25.95 7.48 -17.30
C PRO A 231 25.00 6.27 -17.39
N ASP A 232 25.34 5.33 -18.27
CA ASP A 232 24.58 4.09 -18.49
C ASP A 232 25.33 2.87 -17.92
N GLU A 233 25.78 2.97 -16.68
CA GLU A 233 26.47 1.89 -15.99
C GLU A 233 25.53 0.72 -15.69
N GLN A 234 26.05 -0.50 -15.78
CA GLN A 234 25.30 -1.73 -15.64
C GLN A 234 25.85 -2.59 -14.50
N PHE A 235 25.01 -3.44 -13.94
CA PHE A 235 25.42 -4.47 -12.99
C PHE A 235 26.01 -5.64 -13.77
N THR A 236 27.03 -6.30 -13.22
CA THR A 236 27.70 -7.42 -13.87
C THR A 236 27.47 -8.71 -13.09
N ILE A 237 27.09 -9.75 -13.79
CA ILE A 237 27.01 -11.13 -13.31
C ILE A 237 28.24 -11.88 -13.82
N SER A 238 29.09 -12.32 -12.90
CA SER A 238 30.32 -13.07 -13.22
C SER A 238 30.15 -14.59 -13.19
N LYS A 239 29.05 -15.08 -12.63
CA LYS A 239 28.73 -16.50 -12.51
C LYS A 239 27.28 -16.76 -12.92
N GLU A 240 27.08 -17.65 -13.87
CA GLU A 240 25.75 -18.13 -14.21
C GLU A 240 25.18 -18.95 -13.03
N ALA A 241 24.06 -18.52 -12.48
CA ALA A 241 23.37 -19.19 -11.37
C ALA A 241 21.93 -18.68 -11.24
N THR A 242 21.15 -19.29 -10.37
CA THR A 242 19.86 -18.76 -9.95
C THR A 242 20.06 -17.70 -8.87
N TYR A 243 19.43 -16.54 -9.05
CA TYR A 243 19.53 -15.39 -8.16
C TYR A 243 18.17 -14.93 -7.67
N ILE A 244 18.13 -14.50 -6.43
CA ILE A 244 17.09 -13.62 -5.92
C ILE A 244 17.58 -12.19 -6.09
N VAL A 245 16.90 -11.42 -6.92
CA VAL A 245 17.19 -10.01 -7.22
C VAL A 245 16.17 -9.15 -6.48
N LYS A 246 16.64 -8.29 -5.57
CA LYS A 246 15.77 -7.36 -4.82
C LYS A 246 16.24 -5.93 -5.06
N ALA A 247 15.39 -5.11 -5.65
CA ALA A 247 15.62 -3.69 -5.87
C ALA A 247 14.76 -2.86 -4.93
N ASN A 248 15.39 -1.94 -4.19
CA ASN A 248 14.70 -0.93 -3.39
C ASN A 248 14.99 0.45 -3.98
N LEU A 249 14.01 1.01 -4.67
CA LEU A 249 14.13 2.29 -5.37
C LEU A 249 14.09 3.48 -4.42
N LEU A 250 13.54 3.32 -3.21
CA LEU A 250 13.50 4.38 -2.21
C LEU A 250 14.86 4.57 -1.52
N ASP A 251 15.61 3.47 -1.33
CA ASP A 251 16.95 3.50 -0.75
C ASP A 251 18.06 3.45 -1.82
N LEU A 252 17.66 3.30 -3.07
CA LEU A 252 18.56 3.14 -4.21
C LEU A 252 19.55 2.00 -3.98
N THR A 253 19.03 0.83 -3.58
CA THR A 253 19.84 -0.36 -3.30
C THR A 253 19.39 -1.56 -4.11
N LEU A 254 20.35 -2.39 -4.48
CA LEU A 254 20.13 -3.68 -5.11
C LEU A 254 20.74 -4.77 -4.20
N THR A 255 20.06 -5.87 -4.04
CA THR A 255 20.60 -7.08 -3.42
C THR A 255 20.52 -8.23 -4.42
N LEU A 256 21.65 -8.90 -4.62
CA LEU A 256 21.76 -10.12 -5.38
C LEU A 256 22.15 -11.26 -4.43
N THR A 257 21.32 -12.27 -4.33
CA THR A 257 21.61 -13.45 -3.50
C THR A 257 21.58 -14.65 -4.42
N GLU A 258 22.74 -15.32 -4.59
CA GLU A 258 22.78 -16.61 -5.23
C GLU A 258 22.00 -17.61 -4.39
N THR A 259 21.16 -18.40 -5.00
CA THR A 259 20.38 -19.45 -4.35
C THR A 259 20.58 -20.74 -5.11
N GLU A 260 20.33 -21.87 -4.45
CA GLU A 260 20.25 -23.14 -5.17
C GLU A 260 19.12 -23.05 -6.20
N ASP A 261 19.28 -23.77 -7.30
CA ASP A 261 18.19 -23.92 -8.27
C ASP A 261 17.06 -24.68 -7.58
N ILE A 262 16.09 -23.90 -7.08
CA ILE A 262 14.94 -24.45 -6.35
C ILE A 262 13.98 -25.17 -7.29
N GLY A 263 14.30 -25.31 -8.57
CA GLY A 263 13.41 -25.97 -9.53
C GLY A 263 11.98 -25.42 -9.51
N TRP A 264 11.16 -25.89 -10.37
CA TRP A 264 9.73 -25.60 -10.31
C TRP A 264 9.14 -26.26 -9.06
N ARG A 265 8.38 -25.51 -8.27
CA ARG A 265 7.63 -26.07 -7.13
C ARG A 265 6.68 -27.16 -7.57
N TYR A 266 6.11 -27.01 -8.75
CA TYR A 266 5.27 -28.00 -9.41
C TYR A 266 5.81 -28.29 -10.80
N GLU A 267 6.08 -29.55 -11.09
CA GLU A 267 6.49 -29.97 -12.44
C GLU A 267 5.38 -29.80 -13.46
N GLU A 268 4.14 -29.99 -13.03
CA GLU A 268 2.94 -29.79 -13.81
C GLU A 268 1.91 -29.01 -12.97
N PHE A 269 1.13 -28.17 -13.62
CA PHE A 269 0.05 -27.44 -12.99
C PHE A 269 -1.14 -27.37 -13.94
N PHE A 270 -2.34 -27.52 -13.39
CA PHE A 270 -3.55 -27.70 -14.17
C PHE A 270 -4.63 -26.71 -13.73
N ILE A 271 -5.50 -26.36 -14.67
CA ILE A 271 -6.79 -25.73 -14.39
C ILE A 271 -7.89 -26.79 -14.57
N VAL A 272 -8.86 -26.79 -13.69
CA VAL A 272 -10.00 -27.70 -13.73
C VAL A 272 -11.26 -26.97 -13.27
N GLY A 273 -12.34 -27.07 -14.03
CA GLY A 273 -13.57 -26.33 -13.72
C GLY A 273 -14.73 -26.69 -14.65
N SER A 274 -15.82 -25.99 -14.48
CA SER A 274 -17.04 -26.20 -15.26
C SER A 274 -16.91 -25.95 -16.76
N PHE A 275 -15.80 -25.35 -17.19
CA PHE A 275 -15.49 -25.03 -18.59
C PHE A 275 -14.35 -25.86 -19.19
N THR A 276 -13.65 -26.69 -18.40
CA THR A 276 -12.50 -27.48 -18.84
C THR A 276 -12.92 -28.88 -19.29
N GLY A 277 -12.26 -29.41 -20.30
CA GLY A 277 -12.62 -30.69 -20.90
C GLY A 277 -13.96 -30.69 -21.67
N ASN A 278 -14.35 -31.81 -22.23
CA ASN A 278 -15.53 -31.90 -23.10
C ASN A 278 -16.88 -31.72 -22.39
N ASN A 279 -16.95 -32.05 -21.09
CA ASN A 279 -18.19 -31.97 -20.27
C ASN A 279 -18.00 -31.16 -18.97
N GLY A 280 -16.98 -30.39 -18.87
CA GLY A 280 -16.53 -29.72 -17.63
C GLY A 280 -15.74 -30.65 -16.71
N TRP A 281 -14.98 -30.03 -15.79
CA TRP A 281 -14.17 -30.70 -14.77
C TRP A 281 -13.06 -31.64 -15.31
N GLY A 282 -12.63 -31.46 -16.57
CA GLY A 282 -11.41 -32.08 -17.09
C GLY A 282 -10.18 -31.27 -16.64
N PHE A 283 -9.08 -31.97 -16.38
CA PHE A 283 -7.79 -31.30 -16.10
C PHE A 283 -7.16 -30.82 -17.40
N GLU A 284 -6.86 -29.54 -17.49
CA GLU A 284 -6.13 -28.95 -18.62
C GLU A 284 -4.80 -28.38 -18.10
N ALA A 285 -3.71 -28.82 -18.71
CA ALA A 285 -2.37 -28.43 -18.31
C ALA A 285 -2.12 -26.94 -18.62
N LEU A 286 -1.47 -26.26 -17.71
CA LEU A 286 -0.91 -24.93 -17.93
C LEU A 286 0.52 -25.08 -18.45
N SER A 287 0.93 -24.16 -19.32
CA SER A 287 2.32 -24.08 -19.78
C SER A 287 3.17 -23.32 -18.78
N LYS A 288 4.37 -23.83 -18.51
CA LYS A 288 5.39 -23.13 -17.72
C LYS A 288 5.80 -21.84 -18.43
N ASP A 289 5.97 -20.75 -17.68
CA ASP A 289 6.60 -19.55 -18.21
C ASP A 289 8.07 -19.84 -18.57
N ALA A 290 8.52 -19.29 -19.69
CA ALA A 290 9.88 -19.52 -20.17
C ALA A 290 10.94 -18.74 -19.36
N VAL A 291 10.50 -17.75 -18.58
CA VAL A 291 11.35 -16.70 -17.98
C VAL A 291 11.22 -16.67 -16.46
N GLN A 292 10.02 -16.90 -15.95
CA GLN A 292 9.71 -16.78 -14.53
C GLN A 292 9.33 -18.15 -13.93
N MET A 293 10.09 -18.59 -12.92
CA MET A 293 9.79 -19.81 -12.19
C MET A 293 8.46 -19.69 -11.44
N ASP A 294 7.77 -20.81 -11.29
CA ASP A 294 6.47 -20.96 -10.64
C ASP A 294 5.33 -20.13 -11.26
N LEU A 295 5.55 -19.54 -12.44
CA LEU A 295 4.52 -18.91 -13.24
C LEU A 295 4.00 -19.86 -14.32
N PHE A 296 2.70 -20.09 -14.31
CA PHE A 296 2.01 -20.97 -15.27
C PHE A 296 0.96 -20.20 -16.05
N HIS A 297 0.86 -20.45 -17.34
CA HIS A 297 -0.08 -19.80 -18.24
C HIS A 297 -1.15 -20.76 -18.74
N TYR A 298 -2.38 -20.30 -18.74
CA TYR A 298 -3.48 -20.96 -19.43
C TYR A 298 -3.66 -20.32 -20.82
N GLY A 299 -3.40 -21.10 -21.86
CA GLY A 299 -3.36 -20.60 -23.24
C GLY A 299 -4.73 -20.45 -23.92
N ALA A 300 -5.85 -20.70 -23.23
CA ALA A 300 -7.18 -20.61 -23.80
C ALA A 300 -8.03 -19.49 -23.15
N VAL A 301 -9.02 -19.00 -23.89
CA VAL A 301 -10.00 -18.05 -23.37
C VAL A 301 -10.99 -18.78 -22.46
N ILE A 302 -11.10 -18.34 -21.20
CA ILE A 302 -12.08 -18.86 -20.27
C ILE A 302 -13.45 -18.26 -20.62
N PRO A 303 -14.45 -19.08 -21.05
CA PRO A 303 -15.78 -18.57 -21.33
C PRO A 303 -16.45 -18.15 -20.03
N TRP A 304 -16.96 -16.91 -19.99
CA TRP A 304 -17.69 -16.43 -18.83
C TRP A 304 -19.01 -17.19 -18.65
N LYS A 305 -19.22 -17.73 -17.43
CA LYS A 305 -20.50 -18.27 -16.96
C LYS A 305 -20.77 -17.69 -15.58
N ALA A 306 -22.00 -17.24 -15.35
CA ALA A 306 -22.39 -16.56 -14.10
C ALA A 306 -22.21 -17.44 -12.84
N ASP A 307 -22.30 -18.75 -13.00
CA ASP A 307 -22.19 -19.78 -11.97
C ASP A 307 -21.02 -20.78 -12.28
N GLY A 308 -20.08 -20.33 -13.08
CA GLY A 308 -18.90 -21.14 -13.44
C GLY A 308 -17.90 -21.19 -12.28
N GLU A 309 -17.42 -22.36 -11.97
CA GLU A 309 -16.40 -22.61 -10.95
C GLU A 309 -15.15 -23.20 -11.57
N PHE A 310 -13.99 -22.84 -11.04
CA PHE A 310 -12.72 -23.48 -11.36
C PHE A 310 -11.77 -23.45 -10.16
N LYS A 311 -10.76 -24.30 -10.23
CA LYS A 311 -9.65 -24.35 -9.30
C LYS A 311 -8.38 -24.75 -10.04
N PHE A 312 -7.25 -24.52 -9.42
CA PHE A 312 -5.98 -25.04 -9.91
C PHE A 312 -5.60 -26.31 -9.17
N ALA A 313 -4.79 -27.15 -9.80
CA ALA A 313 -4.32 -28.42 -9.23
C ALA A 313 -2.87 -28.70 -9.64
N SER A 314 -2.12 -29.33 -8.75
CA SER A 314 -0.77 -29.86 -9.05
C SER A 314 -0.78 -31.34 -9.46
N VAL A 315 -1.95 -31.94 -9.50
CA VAL A 315 -2.17 -33.34 -9.92
C VAL A 315 -3.48 -33.45 -10.71
N THR A 316 -3.65 -34.57 -11.43
CA THR A 316 -4.88 -34.87 -12.20
C THR A 316 -5.81 -35.86 -11.50
N ASP A 317 -5.83 -35.83 -10.15
CA ASP A 317 -6.61 -36.74 -9.33
C ASP A 317 -7.43 -35.97 -8.29
N PHE A 318 -8.75 -36.06 -8.35
CA PHE A 318 -9.66 -35.43 -7.42
C PHE A 318 -9.60 -36.01 -5.99
N GLY A 319 -8.98 -37.16 -5.81
CA GLY A 319 -8.83 -37.81 -4.50
C GLY A 319 -7.78 -37.14 -3.59
N GLN A 320 -6.98 -36.22 -4.12
CA GLN A 320 -5.92 -35.54 -3.38
C GLN A 320 -6.31 -34.10 -3.07
N ALA A 321 -7.08 -33.91 -2.00
CA ALA A 321 -7.66 -32.60 -1.62
C ALA A 321 -6.60 -31.51 -1.42
N ASP A 322 -5.42 -31.83 -0.87
CA ASP A 322 -4.34 -30.87 -0.60
C ASP A 322 -3.60 -30.40 -1.86
N ALA A 323 -3.86 -31.01 -3.01
CA ALA A 323 -3.26 -30.65 -4.28
C ALA A 323 -4.10 -29.60 -5.07
N PHE A 324 -5.20 -29.12 -4.50
CA PHE A 324 -6.07 -28.12 -5.10
C PHE A 324 -5.89 -26.73 -4.49
N PHE A 325 -5.85 -25.73 -5.35
CA PHE A 325 -5.69 -24.34 -5.00
C PHE A 325 -6.92 -23.56 -5.43
N HIS A 326 -7.52 -22.86 -4.47
CA HIS A 326 -8.67 -21.99 -4.71
C HIS A 326 -8.21 -20.53 -4.70
N PRO A 327 -8.80 -19.65 -5.54
CA PRO A 327 -8.54 -18.23 -5.41
C PRO A 327 -9.01 -17.76 -4.02
N THR A 328 -8.11 -17.17 -3.26
CA THR A 328 -8.48 -16.40 -2.06
C THR A 328 -9.10 -15.09 -2.55
N MET A 329 -10.38 -14.88 -2.29
CA MET A 329 -10.96 -13.55 -2.45
C MET A 329 -10.31 -12.66 -1.40
N ALA A 330 -9.58 -11.62 -1.87
CA ALA A 330 -9.00 -10.57 -1.04
C ALA A 330 -10.09 -9.59 -0.54
#